data_d63c2e22a36c1275081b5670185a0f6a
#
_entry.id   d63c2e22a36c1275081b5670185a0f6a
#
_cell.length_a   1.000
_cell.length_b   1.000
_cell.length_c   1.000
_cell.angle_alpha   90.00
_cell.angle_beta   90.00
_cell.angle_gamma   90.00
#
_symmetry.space_group_name_H-M   'P 1'
#
loop_
_entity.id
_entity.type
_entity.pdbx_description
1 polymer ?
#
loop_
_entity_poly.entity_id
_entity_poly.type
_entity_poly.pdbx_seq_one_letter_code
_entity_poly.pdbx_strand_id
1 'polypeptide(L)'
;SGLLLDVKDLRVTFGTPDGDVTAVNDLNFNLRAGETLGIVGESGSGKSQTAFALMGLLAANGRIGGSATFNGKQILNLPERELNKLRGADIAMIFQEPMTSLNPYMRVGEQLMEVLMLHKGLGKAEAFEESVKMLDAVKMPEARKRMKMYPHEFSGGMRQRVMIAMALLCRPKLLIADEPTTALDVTVQAQIMTLLNELKREFNTAIIMITHDLGVVAGICDKVLVMYAGRTMEYGQARDVFYQPSHPYSIGLLNAVP
;
A
#
# COMPACT_ATOMS: atom_id res chain seq x y z
N SER A 1 -21.49 9.04 -6.19
CA SER A 1 -21.41 8.14 -5.03
C SER A 1 -20.35 8.56 -4.00
N GLY A 2 -19.35 9.34 -4.37
CA GLY A 2 -18.28 9.77 -3.47
C GLY A 2 -17.25 8.70 -3.12
N LEU A 3 -17.32 7.52 -3.73
CA LEU A 3 -16.34 6.46 -3.51
C LEU A 3 -15.13 6.65 -4.43
N LEU A 4 -13.94 6.56 -3.84
CA LEU A 4 -12.68 6.54 -4.59
C LEU A 4 -12.46 5.16 -5.19
N LEU A 5 -12.62 4.12 -4.38
CA LEU A 5 -12.45 2.72 -4.78
C LEU A 5 -13.66 1.91 -4.35
N ASP A 6 -14.20 1.12 -5.25
CA ASP A 6 -15.33 0.23 -4.96
C ASP A 6 -15.03 -1.16 -5.52
N VAL A 7 -14.80 -2.12 -4.63
CA VAL A 7 -14.43 -3.50 -4.98
C VAL A 7 -15.60 -4.41 -4.68
N LYS A 8 -16.04 -5.16 -5.72
CA LYS A 8 -17.19 -6.06 -5.62
C LYS A 8 -16.82 -7.44 -6.14
N ASP A 9 -17.08 -8.44 -5.32
CA ASP A 9 -16.94 -9.86 -5.66
C ASP A 9 -15.55 -10.18 -6.23
N LEU A 10 -14.51 -9.55 -5.69
CA LEU A 10 -13.15 -9.77 -6.15
C LEU A 10 -12.74 -11.22 -5.92
N ARG A 11 -12.28 -11.86 -6.98
CA ARG A 11 -11.82 -13.24 -6.95
C ARG A 11 -10.49 -13.35 -7.65
N VAL A 12 -9.54 -14.01 -6.98
CA VAL A 12 -8.21 -14.27 -7.53
C VAL A 12 -7.97 -15.77 -7.50
N THR A 13 -7.71 -16.36 -8.66
CA THR A 13 -7.49 -17.79 -8.83
C THR A 13 -6.17 -18.02 -9.56
N PHE A 14 -5.40 -18.99 -9.09
CA PHE A 14 -4.15 -19.39 -9.74
C PHE A 14 -4.30 -20.80 -10.31
N GLY A 15 -3.96 -20.96 -11.61
CA GLY A 15 -3.87 -22.28 -12.23
C GLY A 15 -2.57 -22.97 -11.82
N THR A 16 -2.67 -24.18 -11.28
CA THR A 16 -1.49 -24.98 -10.89
C THR A 16 -1.57 -26.37 -11.55
N PRO A 17 -0.46 -27.13 -11.62
CA PRO A 17 -0.51 -28.50 -12.14
C PRO A 17 -1.50 -29.39 -11.38
N ASP A 18 -1.78 -29.10 -10.12
CA ASP A 18 -2.69 -29.87 -9.27
C ASP A 18 -4.11 -29.33 -9.27
N GLY A 19 -4.43 -28.37 -10.13
CA GLY A 19 -5.73 -27.72 -10.24
C GLY A 19 -5.69 -26.26 -9.84
N ASP A 20 -6.85 -25.62 -9.84
CA ASP A 20 -6.98 -24.20 -9.51
C ASP A 20 -6.97 -23.98 -7.99
N VAL A 21 -6.26 -22.93 -7.56
CA VAL A 21 -6.24 -22.46 -6.17
C VAL A 21 -6.87 -21.06 -6.12
N THR A 22 -7.90 -20.89 -5.31
CA THR A 22 -8.54 -19.59 -5.10
C THR A 22 -7.90 -18.89 -3.90
N ALA A 23 -7.12 -17.84 -4.18
CA ALA A 23 -6.41 -17.08 -3.16
C ALA A 23 -7.29 -15.98 -2.55
N VAL A 24 -8.22 -15.41 -3.30
CA VAL A 24 -9.19 -14.40 -2.85
C VAL A 24 -10.55 -14.81 -3.36
N ASN A 25 -11.54 -14.84 -2.48
CA ASN A 25 -12.87 -15.36 -2.80
C ASN A 25 -13.96 -14.38 -2.34
N ASP A 26 -14.63 -13.77 -3.33
CA ASP A 26 -15.78 -12.89 -3.15
C ASP A 26 -15.52 -11.74 -2.15
N LEU A 27 -14.42 -11.02 -2.34
CA LEU A 27 -14.06 -9.91 -1.48
C LEU A 27 -14.79 -8.64 -1.89
N ASN A 28 -15.39 -7.97 -0.91
CA ASN A 28 -16.14 -6.72 -1.11
C ASN A 28 -15.68 -5.68 -0.11
N PHE A 29 -15.30 -4.51 -0.60
CA PHE A 29 -15.01 -3.36 0.24
C PHE A 29 -15.02 -2.08 -0.59
N ASN A 30 -15.12 -0.95 0.10
CA ASN A 30 -15.02 0.35 -0.57
C ASN A 30 -14.16 1.32 0.24
N LEU A 31 -13.76 2.40 -0.39
CA LEU A 31 -12.87 3.38 0.19
C LEU A 31 -13.21 4.77 -0.33
N ARG A 32 -13.32 5.74 0.57
CA ARG A 32 -13.51 7.14 0.22
C ARG A 32 -12.16 7.86 0.15
N ALA A 33 -12.15 9.02 -0.51
CA ALA A 33 -10.95 9.87 -0.53
C ALA A 33 -10.50 10.20 0.91
N GLY A 34 -9.20 10.06 1.17
CA GLY A 34 -8.63 10.34 2.48
C GLY A 34 -8.92 9.32 3.58
N GLU A 35 -9.64 8.25 3.28
CA GLU A 35 -9.99 7.19 4.23
C GLU A 35 -8.89 6.13 4.30
N THR A 36 -8.72 5.49 5.46
CA THR A 36 -7.77 4.39 5.64
C THR A 36 -8.50 3.09 5.95
N LEU A 37 -8.24 2.07 5.12
CA LEU A 37 -8.73 0.70 5.32
C LEU A 37 -7.57 -0.19 5.74
N GLY A 38 -7.70 -0.89 6.85
CA GLY A 38 -6.78 -1.96 7.23
C GLY A 38 -7.28 -3.29 6.70
N ILE A 39 -6.45 -4.01 5.98
CA ILE A 39 -6.72 -5.41 5.60
C ILE A 39 -5.80 -6.27 6.46
N VAL A 40 -6.40 -7.06 7.33
CA VAL A 40 -5.69 -7.79 8.38
C VAL A 40 -5.95 -9.28 8.24
N GLY A 41 -4.93 -10.07 8.51
CA GLY A 41 -5.00 -11.52 8.49
C GLY A 41 -3.61 -12.12 8.61
N GLU A 42 -3.55 -13.41 8.86
CA GLU A 42 -2.27 -14.11 8.93
C GLU A 42 -1.65 -14.25 7.54
N SER A 43 -0.37 -14.61 7.51
CA SER A 43 0.35 -14.92 6.27
C SER A 43 -0.42 -16.00 5.48
N GLY A 44 -0.55 -15.79 4.18
CA GLY A 44 -1.30 -16.70 3.31
C GLY A 44 -2.81 -16.51 3.31
N SER A 45 -3.33 -15.44 3.95
CA SER A 45 -4.77 -15.16 3.98
C SER A 45 -5.33 -14.53 2.70
N GLY A 46 -4.47 -14.15 1.75
CA GLY A 46 -4.89 -13.50 0.51
C GLY A 46 -4.75 -11.98 0.49
N LYS A 47 -4.23 -11.39 1.57
CA LYS A 47 -4.08 -9.92 1.71
C LYS A 47 -3.27 -9.31 0.56
N SER A 48 -2.07 -9.82 0.34
CA SER A 48 -1.16 -9.30 -0.69
C SER A 48 -1.70 -9.56 -2.10
N GLN A 49 -2.36 -10.70 -2.32
CA GLN A 49 -2.95 -11.00 -3.63
C GLN A 49 -4.07 -10.03 -3.98
N THR A 50 -4.82 -9.54 -2.99
CA THR A 50 -5.80 -8.48 -3.18
C THR A 50 -5.15 -7.21 -3.72
N ALA A 51 -4.04 -6.78 -3.11
CA ALA A 51 -3.28 -5.62 -3.57
C ALA A 51 -2.72 -5.81 -4.98
N PHE A 52 -2.12 -6.97 -5.24
CA PHE A 52 -1.54 -7.28 -6.55
C PHE A 52 -2.61 -7.32 -7.65
N ALA A 53 -3.81 -7.82 -7.34
CA ALA A 53 -4.92 -7.81 -8.29
C ALA A 53 -5.30 -6.39 -8.68
N LEU A 54 -5.42 -5.49 -7.71
CA LEU A 54 -5.76 -4.08 -7.96
C LEU A 54 -4.68 -3.37 -8.79
N MET A 55 -3.42 -3.75 -8.61
CA MET A 55 -2.27 -3.13 -9.28
C MET A 55 -1.88 -3.82 -10.59
N GLY A 56 -2.53 -4.92 -10.95
CA GLY A 56 -2.17 -5.68 -12.15
C GLY A 56 -0.82 -6.37 -12.04
N LEU A 57 -0.42 -6.78 -10.84
CA LEU A 57 0.88 -7.37 -10.54
C LEU A 57 0.83 -8.87 -10.21
N LEU A 58 -0.27 -9.54 -10.53
CA LEU A 58 -0.37 -10.99 -10.32
C LEU A 58 0.64 -11.77 -11.17
N ALA A 59 1.02 -12.95 -10.67
CA ALA A 59 1.79 -13.91 -11.47
C ALA A 59 1.00 -14.29 -12.73
N ALA A 60 1.72 -14.73 -13.76
CA ALA A 60 1.15 -15.02 -15.07
C ALA A 60 0.00 -16.04 -15.06
N ASN A 61 0.00 -16.98 -14.10
CA ASN A 61 -1.06 -17.97 -13.94
C ASN A 61 -2.24 -17.45 -13.10
N GLY A 62 -2.24 -16.18 -12.71
CA GLY A 62 -3.31 -15.57 -11.94
C GLY A 62 -4.44 -15.08 -12.82
N ARG A 63 -5.68 -15.27 -12.36
CA ARG A 63 -6.89 -14.78 -13.01
C ARG A 63 -7.70 -13.97 -12.01
N ILE A 64 -8.30 -12.89 -12.50
CA ILE A 64 -9.09 -11.96 -11.67
C ILE A 64 -10.53 -11.97 -12.14
N GLY A 65 -11.45 -12.20 -11.20
CA GLY A 65 -12.89 -12.03 -11.42
C GLY A 65 -13.44 -10.93 -10.53
N GLY A 66 -14.66 -10.50 -10.81
CA GLY A 66 -15.31 -9.44 -10.06
C GLY A 66 -15.07 -8.06 -10.66
N SER A 67 -15.20 -7.04 -9.84
CA SER A 67 -15.15 -5.65 -10.27
C SER A 67 -14.39 -4.80 -9.26
N ALA A 68 -13.60 -3.87 -9.76
CA ALA A 68 -13.01 -2.80 -8.94
C ALA A 68 -13.05 -1.51 -9.76
N THR A 69 -13.77 -0.51 -9.25
CA THR A 69 -13.81 0.80 -9.91
C THR A 69 -13.01 1.80 -9.06
N PHE A 70 -12.18 2.57 -9.76
CA PHE A 70 -11.41 3.66 -9.18
C PHE A 70 -11.83 4.96 -9.86
N ASN A 71 -12.39 5.90 -9.09
CA ASN A 71 -13.01 7.12 -9.63
C ASN A 71 -14.03 6.78 -10.73
N GLY A 72 -14.81 5.71 -10.54
CA GLY A 72 -15.85 5.29 -11.49
C GLY A 72 -15.37 4.48 -12.68
N LYS A 73 -14.07 4.24 -12.83
CA LYS A 73 -13.51 3.46 -13.93
C LYS A 73 -13.07 2.08 -13.47
N GLN A 74 -13.41 1.05 -14.22
CA GLN A 74 -12.95 -0.32 -13.98
C GLN A 74 -11.44 -0.40 -14.11
N ILE A 75 -10.75 -0.95 -13.11
CA ILE A 75 -9.29 -1.08 -13.10
C ILE A 75 -8.78 -2.52 -13.16
N LEU A 76 -9.66 -3.51 -13.06
CA LEU A 76 -9.24 -4.91 -13.14
C LEU A 76 -9.02 -5.34 -14.60
N ASN A 77 -8.02 -6.18 -14.81
CA ASN A 77 -7.71 -6.76 -16.12
C ASN A 77 -7.42 -5.73 -17.21
N LEU A 78 -6.86 -4.59 -16.85
CA LEU A 78 -6.48 -3.57 -17.82
C LEU A 78 -5.26 -4.00 -18.62
N PRO A 79 -5.16 -3.59 -19.91
CA PRO A 79 -3.92 -3.74 -20.66
C PRO A 79 -2.77 -3.00 -19.98
N GLU A 80 -1.54 -3.47 -20.17
CA GLU A 80 -0.33 -2.88 -19.56
C GLU A 80 -0.23 -1.38 -19.84
N ARG A 81 -0.59 -0.94 -21.03
CA ARG A 81 -0.61 0.47 -21.40
C ARG A 81 -1.49 1.32 -20.49
N GLU A 82 -2.69 0.83 -20.16
CA GLU A 82 -3.63 1.52 -19.28
C GLU A 82 -3.18 1.44 -17.82
N LEU A 83 -2.63 0.29 -17.40
CA LEU A 83 -2.06 0.13 -16.06
C LEU A 83 -0.90 1.10 -15.81
N ASN A 84 -0.05 1.33 -16.80
CA ASN A 84 1.08 2.25 -16.67
C ASN A 84 0.64 3.70 -16.45
N LYS A 85 -0.52 4.09 -16.95
CA LYS A 85 -1.09 5.42 -16.69
C LYS A 85 -1.62 5.55 -15.27
N LEU A 86 -2.07 4.44 -14.68
CA LEU A 86 -2.67 4.41 -13.36
C LEU A 86 -1.60 4.30 -12.26
N ARG A 87 -0.64 3.39 -12.45
CA ARG A 87 0.40 3.08 -11.47
C ARG A 87 1.35 4.27 -11.29
N GLY A 88 1.65 4.60 -10.03
CA GLY A 88 2.56 5.68 -9.69
C GLY A 88 1.96 7.07 -9.79
N ALA A 89 0.98 7.28 -10.68
CA ALA A 89 0.31 8.57 -10.85
C ALA A 89 -0.95 8.69 -9.98
N ASP A 90 -1.83 7.70 -10.02
CA ASP A 90 -3.11 7.71 -9.30
C ASP A 90 -3.14 6.73 -8.15
N ILE A 91 -2.52 5.56 -8.34
CA ILE A 91 -2.39 4.52 -7.32
C ILE A 91 -0.91 4.19 -7.18
N ALA A 92 -0.41 4.25 -5.96
CA ALA A 92 0.97 3.87 -5.65
C ALA A 92 0.99 2.73 -4.65
N MET A 93 2.09 1.98 -4.62
CA MET A 93 2.25 0.86 -3.71
C MET A 93 3.61 0.91 -3.02
N ILE A 94 3.62 0.62 -1.71
CA ILE A 94 4.81 0.37 -0.93
C ILE A 94 4.86 -1.13 -0.66
N PHE A 95 5.98 -1.76 -1.04
CA PHE A 95 6.16 -3.20 -0.90
C PHE A 95 6.72 -3.57 0.47
N GLN A 96 6.54 -4.82 0.84
CA GLN A 96 7.01 -5.38 2.10
C GLN A 96 8.53 -5.24 2.27
N GLU A 97 9.31 -5.43 1.20
CA GLU A 97 10.77 -5.34 1.24
C GLU A 97 11.27 -4.10 0.48
N PRO A 98 11.67 -3.03 1.21
CA PRO A 98 12.15 -1.79 0.57
C PRO A 98 13.35 -1.99 -0.36
N MET A 99 14.20 -2.97 -0.05
CA MET A 99 15.42 -3.23 -0.81
C MET A 99 15.16 -3.68 -2.25
N THR A 100 14.01 -4.31 -2.52
CA THR A 100 13.70 -4.80 -3.87
C THR A 100 13.19 -3.71 -4.80
N SER A 101 12.79 -2.56 -4.26
CA SER A 101 12.20 -1.46 -5.04
C SER A 101 13.18 -0.33 -5.33
N LEU A 102 14.30 -0.28 -4.60
CA LEU A 102 15.34 0.72 -4.82
C LEU A 102 16.48 0.11 -5.62
N ASN A 103 16.90 0.80 -6.67
CA ASN A 103 18.06 0.39 -7.45
C ASN A 103 19.33 0.70 -6.65
N PRO A 104 20.13 -0.32 -6.24
CA PRO A 104 21.30 -0.08 -5.41
C PRO A 104 22.44 0.64 -6.13
N TYR A 105 22.39 0.69 -7.47
CA TYR A 105 23.42 1.31 -8.30
C TYR A 105 23.12 2.76 -8.66
N MET A 106 21.96 3.27 -8.25
CA MET A 106 21.57 4.67 -8.50
C MET A 106 21.45 5.43 -7.21
N ARG A 107 21.83 6.69 -7.25
CA ARG A 107 21.63 7.60 -6.12
C ARG A 107 20.13 7.77 -5.83
N VAL A 108 19.81 7.95 -4.56
CA VAL A 108 18.41 8.13 -4.14
C VAL A 108 17.76 9.29 -4.89
N GLY A 109 18.43 10.43 -5.00
CA GLY A 109 17.92 11.58 -5.71
C GLY A 109 17.61 11.30 -7.18
N GLU A 110 18.46 10.57 -7.86
CA GLU A 110 18.24 10.22 -9.26
C GLU A 110 16.99 9.38 -9.44
N GLN A 111 16.74 8.45 -8.53
CA GLN A 111 15.55 7.59 -8.57
C GLN A 111 14.27 8.39 -8.34
N LEU A 112 14.28 9.31 -7.38
CA LEU A 112 13.14 10.18 -7.10
C LEU A 112 12.85 11.11 -8.28
N MET A 113 13.88 11.74 -8.82
CA MET A 113 13.76 12.65 -9.95
C MET A 113 13.22 11.94 -11.20
N GLU A 114 13.68 10.70 -11.43
CA GLU A 114 13.22 9.91 -12.57
C GLU A 114 11.71 9.70 -12.55
N VAL A 115 11.14 9.42 -11.38
CA VAL A 115 9.69 9.27 -11.20
C VAL A 115 8.95 10.54 -11.62
N LEU A 116 9.42 11.70 -11.16
CA LEU A 116 8.80 13.00 -11.49
C LEU A 116 8.96 13.37 -12.95
N MET A 117 10.12 13.12 -13.51
CA MET A 117 10.38 13.42 -14.93
C MET A 117 9.53 12.53 -15.85
N LEU A 118 9.41 11.24 -15.49
CA LEU A 118 8.64 10.29 -16.29
C LEU A 118 7.14 10.52 -16.21
N HIS A 119 6.59 10.69 -14.99
CA HIS A 119 5.13 10.75 -14.77
C HIS A 119 4.56 12.18 -14.80
N LYS A 120 5.35 13.18 -14.45
CA LYS A 120 4.89 14.58 -14.39
C LYS A 120 5.53 15.48 -15.44
N GLY A 121 6.49 14.95 -16.20
CA GLY A 121 7.14 15.74 -17.25
C GLY A 121 7.98 16.90 -16.74
N LEU A 122 8.41 16.88 -15.47
CA LEU A 122 9.19 17.97 -14.90
C LEU A 122 10.60 18.03 -15.50
N GLY A 123 11.16 19.24 -15.57
CA GLY A 123 12.58 19.39 -15.87
C GLY A 123 13.44 18.96 -14.70
N LYS A 124 14.73 18.77 -14.95
CA LYS A 124 15.69 18.23 -13.97
C LYS A 124 15.76 19.10 -12.69
N ALA A 125 15.85 20.41 -12.82
CA ALA A 125 15.96 21.32 -11.68
C ALA A 125 14.70 21.30 -10.80
N GLU A 126 13.52 21.30 -11.42
CA GLU A 126 12.25 21.24 -10.71
C GLU A 126 12.07 19.88 -10.05
N ALA A 127 12.42 18.78 -10.73
CA ALA A 127 12.36 17.44 -10.18
C ALA A 127 13.26 17.30 -8.96
N PHE A 128 14.45 17.91 -8.98
CA PHE A 128 15.35 17.92 -7.84
C PHE A 128 14.71 18.60 -6.62
N GLU A 129 14.18 19.81 -6.80
CA GLU A 129 13.59 20.57 -5.69
C GLU A 129 12.33 19.89 -5.13
N GLU A 130 11.48 19.34 -5.99
CA GLU A 130 10.31 18.61 -5.53
C GLU A 130 10.70 17.32 -4.77
N SER A 131 11.77 16.65 -5.21
CA SER A 131 12.29 15.46 -4.51
C SER A 131 12.80 15.83 -3.11
N VAL A 132 13.53 16.93 -2.98
CA VAL A 132 14.02 17.43 -1.68
C VAL A 132 12.83 17.74 -0.76
N LYS A 133 11.80 18.42 -1.28
CA LYS A 133 10.60 18.73 -0.48
C LYS A 133 9.91 17.45 0.02
N MET A 134 9.83 16.43 -0.81
CA MET A 134 9.21 15.16 -0.39
C MET A 134 10.05 14.44 0.65
N LEU A 135 11.38 14.44 0.51
CA LEU A 135 12.26 13.88 1.56
C LEU A 135 12.11 14.63 2.88
N ASP A 136 11.94 15.95 2.85
CA ASP A 136 11.62 16.72 4.06
C ASP A 136 10.27 16.30 4.65
N ALA A 137 9.26 16.11 3.81
CA ALA A 137 7.92 15.71 4.24
C ALA A 137 7.92 14.35 4.96
N VAL A 138 8.79 13.43 4.53
CA VAL A 138 8.94 12.12 5.21
C VAL A 138 9.95 12.18 6.37
N LYS A 139 10.31 13.37 6.81
CA LYS A 139 11.19 13.61 7.96
C LYS A 139 12.61 13.07 7.76
N MET A 140 13.13 13.13 6.55
CA MET A 140 14.50 12.76 6.25
C MET A 140 15.43 13.91 6.70
N PRO A 141 16.34 13.68 7.66
CA PRO A 141 17.27 14.73 8.06
C PRO A 141 18.23 15.06 6.93
N GLU A 142 18.57 16.34 6.77
CA GLU A 142 19.47 16.82 5.72
C GLU A 142 19.07 16.32 4.32
N ALA A 143 17.79 16.49 3.95
CA ALA A 143 17.21 15.92 2.73
C ALA A 143 18.02 16.23 1.48
N ARG A 144 18.45 17.48 1.30
CA ARG A 144 19.22 17.89 0.12
C ARG A 144 20.53 17.12 -0.01
N LYS A 145 21.20 16.90 1.10
CA LYS A 145 22.46 16.15 1.14
C LYS A 145 22.22 14.66 0.83
N ARG A 146 21.10 14.11 1.30
CA ARG A 146 20.74 12.69 1.08
C ARG A 146 20.46 12.37 -0.37
N MET A 147 20.12 13.35 -1.19
CA MET A 147 19.89 13.16 -2.62
C MET A 147 21.09 12.52 -3.34
N LYS A 148 22.30 12.77 -2.85
CA LYS A 148 23.56 12.25 -3.44
C LYS A 148 23.96 10.87 -2.94
N MET A 149 23.23 10.31 -1.99
CA MET A 149 23.57 9.05 -1.34
C MET A 149 22.93 7.85 -2.04
N TYR A 150 23.53 6.68 -1.87
CA TYR A 150 23.03 5.43 -2.39
C TYR A 150 22.19 4.69 -1.35
N PRO A 151 21.27 3.80 -1.77
CA PRO A 151 20.40 3.10 -0.80
C PRO A 151 21.16 2.35 0.31
N HIS A 152 22.32 1.77 0.01
CA HIS A 152 23.09 1.02 1.00
C HIS A 152 23.65 1.90 2.13
N GLU A 153 23.69 3.22 1.94
CA GLU A 153 24.16 4.16 2.96
C GLU A 153 23.07 4.56 3.95
N PHE A 154 21.85 4.04 3.76
CA PHE A 154 20.69 4.36 4.60
C PHE A 154 20.35 3.18 5.51
N SER A 155 19.86 3.48 6.73
CA SER A 155 19.28 2.48 7.62
C SER A 155 17.97 1.91 7.02
N GLY A 156 17.46 0.83 7.61
CA GLY A 156 16.18 0.25 7.17
C GLY A 156 15.03 1.24 7.24
N GLY A 157 14.92 1.98 8.34
CA GLY A 157 13.89 3.01 8.51
C GLY A 157 14.04 4.17 7.52
N MET A 158 15.26 4.57 7.23
CA MET A 158 15.53 5.61 6.22
C MET A 158 15.16 5.15 4.82
N ARG A 159 15.51 3.90 4.47
CA ARG A 159 15.10 3.32 3.17
C ARG A 159 13.59 3.27 3.03
N GLN A 160 12.89 2.90 4.10
CA GLN A 160 11.43 2.90 4.10
C GLN A 160 10.87 4.30 3.88
N ARG A 161 11.47 5.32 4.48
CA ARG A 161 11.08 6.72 4.26
C ARG A 161 11.28 7.14 2.80
N VAL A 162 12.37 6.72 2.17
CA VAL A 162 12.62 6.95 0.74
C VAL A 162 11.52 6.29 -0.11
N MET A 163 11.14 5.07 0.24
CA MET A 163 10.06 4.36 -0.47
C MET A 163 8.73 5.09 -0.35
N ILE A 164 8.41 5.58 0.83
CA ILE A 164 7.19 6.39 1.06
C ILE A 164 7.26 7.67 0.23
N ALA A 165 8.39 8.36 0.24
CA ALA A 165 8.60 9.57 -0.55
C ALA A 165 8.38 9.29 -2.04
N MET A 166 9.00 8.22 -2.55
CA MET A 166 8.89 7.83 -3.96
C MET A 166 7.43 7.55 -4.35
N ALA A 167 6.69 6.84 -3.50
CA ALA A 167 5.29 6.52 -3.74
C ALA A 167 4.41 7.78 -3.76
N LEU A 168 4.73 8.80 -2.96
CA LEU A 168 3.92 10.01 -2.82
C LEU A 168 4.31 11.16 -3.76
N LEU A 169 5.43 11.04 -4.48
CA LEU A 169 5.93 12.12 -5.36
C LEU A 169 4.89 12.61 -6.37
N CYS A 170 4.14 11.70 -6.96
CA CYS A 170 3.14 12.03 -7.97
C CYS A 170 1.77 12.37 -7.37
N ARG A 171 1.67 12.51 -6.05
CA ARG A 171 0.44 12.83 -5.34
C ARG A 171 -0.69 11.84 -5.67
N PRO A 172 -0.49 10.52 -5.49
CA PRO A 172 -1.53 9.55 -5.78
C PRO A 172 -2.72 9.75 -4.86
N LYS A 173 -3.90 9.37 -5.34
CA LYS A 173 -5.12 9.42 -4.53
C LYS A 173 -5.26 8.23 -3.62
N LEU A 174 -4.59 7.12 -3.97
CA LEU A 174 -4.60 5.88 -3.21
C LEU A 174 -3.18 5.34 -3.05
N LEU A 175 -2.81 5.04 -1.81
CA LEU A 175 -1.55 4.37 -1.48
C LEU A 175 -1.89 3.00 -0.88
N ILE A 176 -1.32 1.95 -1.46
CA ILE A 176 -1.43 0.59 -0.92
C ILE A 176 -0.10 0.26 -0.24
N ALA A 177 -0.14 0.07 1.07
CA ALA A 177 1.04 -0.25 1.86
C ALA A 177 0.96 -1.72 2.30
N ASP A 178 1.79 -2.57 1.68
CA ASP A 178 1.82 -4.01 1.94
C ASP A 178 2.87 -4.32 3.00
N GLU A 179 2.41 -4.49 4.24
CA GLU A 179 3.24 -4.76 5.41
C GLU A 179 4.48 -3.84 5.49
N PRO A 180 4.26 -2.51 5.52
CA PRO A 180 5.34 -1.54 5.33
C PRO A 180 6.37 -1.51 6.45
N THR A 181 6.12 -2.19 7.57
CA THR A 181 6.98 -2.16 8.75
C THR A 181 7.55 -3.52 9.12
N THR A 182 7.33 -4.57 8.31
CA THR A 182 7.65 -5.95 8.69
C THR A 182 9.12 -6.18 9.04
N ALA A 183 10.06 -5.57 8.36
CA ALA A 183 11.49 -5.78 8.60
C ALA A 183 12.11 -4.75 9.56
N LEU A 184 11.29 -3.94 10.25
CA LEU A 184 11.75 -2.85 11.10
C LEU A 184 11.58 -3.20 12.58
N ASP A 185 12.42 -2.60 13.44
CA ASP A 185 12.24 -2.74 14.89
C ASP A 185 10.99 -1.97 15.38
N VAL A 186 10.55 -2.26 16.59
CA VAL A 186 9.28 -1.75 17.15
C VAL A 186 9.24 -0.22 17.16
N THR A 187 10.35 0.42 17.56
CA THR A 187 10.42 1.89 17.63
C THR A 187 10.29 2.51 16.25
N VAL A 188 11.01 1.98 15.27
CA VAL A 188 10.98 2.47 13.90
C VAL A 188 9.61 2.20 13.27
N GLN A 189 9.00 1.05 13.56
CA GLN A 189 7.63 0.74 13.11
C GLN A 189 6.66 1.83 13.55
N ALA A 190 6.69 2.21 14.82
CA ALA A 190 5.81 3.25 15.37
C ALA A 190 6.03 4.59 14.66
N GLN A 191 7.28 4.94 14.40
CA GLN A 191 7.63 6.18 13.68
C GLN A 191 7.07 6.18 12.26
N ILE A 192 7.21 5.07 11.54
CA ILE A 192 6.70 4.94 10.17
C ILE A 192 5.17 5.02 10.14
N MET A 193 4.49 4.37 11.08
CA MET A 193 3.03 4.41 11.16
C MET A 193 2.52 5.82 11.45
N THR A 194 3.16 6.53 12.37
CA THR A 194 2.85 7.94 12.67
C THR A 194 3.05 8.81 11.43
N LEU A 195 4.15 8.60 10.72
CA LEU A 195 4.46 9.32 9.49
C LEU A 195 3.38 9.10 8.42
N LEU A 196 2.98 7.87 8.18
CA LEU A 196 1.93 7.55 7.20
C LEU A 196 0.61 8.26 7.55
N ASN A 197 0.27 8.29 8.83
CA ASN A 197 -0.95 8.97 9.28
C ASN A 197 -0.88 10.49 9.05
N GLU A 198 0.26 11.11 9.29
CA GLU A 198 0.47 12.53 9.02
C GLU A 198 0.40 12.86 7.53
N LEU A 199 1.06 12.04 6.70
CA LEU A 199 1.10 12.23 5.25
C LEU A 199 -0.27 12.03 4.60
N LYS A 200 -1.07 11.11 5.11
CA LYS A 200 -2.44 10.90 4.70
C LYS A 200 -3.24 12.21 4.79
N ARG A 201 -3.10 12.92 5.92
CA ARG A 201 -3.79 14.19 6.15
C ARG A 201 -3.24 15.30 5.27
N GLU A 202 -1.91 15.40 5.19
CA GLU A 202 -1.25 16.47 4.43
C GLU A 202 -1.56 16.38 2.93
N PHE A 203 -1.55 15.19 2.35
CA PHE A 203 -1.74 14.98 0.92
C PHE A 203 -3.14 14.49 0.54
N ASN A 204 -4.03 14.35 1.51
CA ASN A 204 -5.40 13.82 1.30
C ASN A 204 -5.38 12.49 0.53
N THR A 205 -4.47 11.60 0.92
CA THR A 205 -4.28 10.29 0.28
C THR A 205 -5.08 9.23 1.02
N ALA A 206 -5.89 8.46 0.32
CA ALA A 206 -6.52 7.27 0.88
C ALA A 206 -5.45 6.17 1.01
N ILE A 207 -5.54 5.35 2.05
CA ILE A 207 -4.55 4.29 2.30
C ILE A 207 -5.24 2.95 2.49
N ILE A 208 -4.74 1.92 1.82
CA ILE A 208 -5.02 0.53 2.17
C ILE A 208 -3.78 0.00 2.88
N MET A 209 -3.92 -0.30 4.16
CA MET A 209 -2.84 -0.82 5.00
C MET A 209 -2.99 -2.31 5.16
N ILE A 210 -2.07 -3.09 4.60
CA ILE A 210 -2.09 -4.55 4.70
C ILE A 210 -1.10 -4.97 5.78
N THR A 211 -1.57 -5.72 6.77
CA THR A 211 -0.74 -6.18 7.88
C THR A 211 -1.29 -7.47 8.49
N HIS A 212 -0.42 -8.22 9.16
CA HIS A 212 -0.83 -9.37 9.97
C HIS A 212 -1.09 -8.97 11.43
N ASP A 213 -0.86 -7.72 11.79
CA ASP A 213 -0.96 -7.21 13.16
C ASP A 213 -2.16 -6.27 13.32
N LEU A 214 -3.21 -6.78 13.94
CA LEU A 214 -4.42 -6.02 14.18
C LEU A 214 -4.16 -4.80 15.07
N GLY A 215 -3.21 -4.89 16.00
CA GLY A 215 -2.83 -3.77 16.88
C GLY A 215 -2.25 -2.58 16.12
N VAL A 216 -1.53 -2.84 15.02
CA VAL A 216 -0.95 -1.79 14.18
C VAL A 216 -2.04 -0.90 13.58
N VAL A 217 -3.15 -1.49 13.13
CA VAL A 217 -4.23 -0.74 12.47
C VAL A 217 -5.22 -0.12 13.45
N ALA A 218 -5.20 -0.53 14.72
CA ALA A 218 -6.18 -0.10 15.72
C ALA A 218 -6.26 1.42 15.90
N GLY A 219 -5.13 2.10 15.81
CA GLY A 219 -5.06 3.55 16.07
C GLY A 219 -5.11 4.43 14.84
N ILE A 220 -5.07 3.87 13.62
CA ILE A 220 -4.90 4.67 12.40
C ILE A 220 -5.92 4.39 11.30
N CYS A 221 -6.60 3.24 11.31
CA CYS A 221 -7.54 2.89 10.26
C CYS A 221 -8.96 3.30 10.61
N ASP A 222 -9.70 3.79 9.62
CA ASP A 222 -11.12 4.12 9.75
C ASP A 222 -11.97 2.85 9.67
N LYS A 223 -11.61 1.95 8.76
CA LYS A 223 -12.27 0.66 8.57
C LYS A 223 -11.26 -0.47 8.60
N VAL A 224 -11.74 -1.66 8.93
CA VAL A 224 -10.94 -2.89 8.98
C VAL A 224 -11.67 -4.01 8.27
N LEU A 225 -10.93 -4.75 7.45
CA LEU A 225 -11.37 -5.99 6.82
C LEU A 225 -10.47 -7.10 7.32
N VAL A 226 -11.06 -8.08 8.00
CA VAL A 226 -10.33 -9.24 8.54
C VAL A 226 -10.49 -10.39 7.56
N MET A 227 -9.36 -10.94 7.08
CA MET A 227 -9.34 -12.03 6.11
C MET A 227 -8.76 -13.32 6.71
N TYR A 228 -9.32 -14.44 6.27
CA TYR A 228 -8.78 -15.76 6.53
C TYR A 228 -9.05 -16.67 5.33
N ALA A 229 -8.01 -17.34 4.88
CA ALA A 229 -8.10 -18.28 3.75
C ALA A 229 -8.80 -17.67 2.51
N GLY A 230 -8.48 -16.42 2.20
CA GLY A 230 -9.01 -15.71 1.03
C GLY A 230 -10.41 -15.13 1.20
N ARG A 231 -11.02 -15.26 2.38
CA ARG A 231 -12.40 -14.81 2.62
C ARG A 231 -12.46 -13.72 3.66
N THR A 232 -13.50 -12.90 3.56
CA THR A 232 -13.83 -11.91 4.60
C THR A 232 -14.42 -12.64 5.81
N MET A 233 -13.78 -12.42 6.97
CA MET A 233 -14.32 -12.88 8.25
C MET A 233 -15.14 -11.79 8.91
N GLU A 234 -14.64 -10.55 8.84
CA GLU A 234 -15.33 -9.39 9.39
C GLU A 234 -14.95 -8.14 8.59
N TYR A 235 -15.90 -7.20 8.45
CA TYR A 235 -15.67 -5.93 7.76
C TYR A 235 -16.54 -4.85 8.40
N GLY A 236 -15.95 -3.73 8.77
CA GLY A 236 -16.68 -2.63 9.37
C GLY A 236 -15.79 -1.51 9.85
N GLN A 237 -16.38 -0.59 10.60
CA GLN A 237 -15.62 0.50 11.21
C GLN A 237 -14.61 -0.10 12.19
N ALA A 238 -13.40 0.44 12.20
CA ALA A 238 -12.32 -0.07 13.04
C ALA A 238 -12.73 -0.16 14.50
N ARG A 239 -13.40 0.87 15.00
CA ARG A 239 -13.90 0.91 16.38
C ARG A 239 -14.78 -0.29 16.69
N ASP A 240 -15.71 -0.62 15.79
CA ASP A 240 -16.65 -1.73 16.02
C ASP A 240 -15.95 -3.08 15.97
N VAL A 241 -15.01 -3.26 15.05
CA VAL A 241 -14.25 -4.51 14.94
C VAL A 241 -13.38 -4.74 16.18
N PHE A 242 -12.76 -3.67 16.72
CA PHE A 242 -11.89 -3.78 17.89
C PHE A 242 -12.64 -3.98 19.20
N TYR A 243 -13.75 -3.26 19.40
CA TYR A 243 -14.46 -3.27 20.68
C TYR A 243 -15.65 -4.21 20.71
N GLN A 244 -16.18 -4.59 19.54
CA GLN A 244 -17.33 -5.50 19.42
C GLN A 244 -17.12 -6.49 18.26
N PRO A 245 -16.04 -7.30 18.29
CA PRO A 245 -15.78 -8.23 17.20
C PRO A 245 -16.87 -9.32 17.15
N SER A 246 -17.39 -9.57 15.95
CA SER A 246 -18.51 -10.50 15.72
C SER A 246 -18.04 -11.90 15.36
N HIS A 247 -16.84 -12.04 14.77
CA HIS A 247 -16.34 -13.32 14.27
C HIS A 247 -15.29 -13.90 15.23
N PRO A 248 -15.33 -15.23 15.52
CA PRO A 248 -14.34 -15.86 16.39
C PRO A 248 -12.88 -15.64 15.96
N TYR A 249 -12.61 -15.58 14.65
CA TYR A 249 -11.28 -15.32 14.14
C TYR A 249 -10.78 -13.91 14.52
N SER A 250 -11.65 -12.90 14.42
CA SER A 250 -11.33 -11.52 14.83
C SER A 250 -11.06 -11.46 16.34
N ILE A 251 -11.85 -12.17 17.13
CA ILE A 251 -11.65 -12.26 18.59
C ILE A 251 -10.29 -12.89 18.89
N GLY A 252 -9.93 -13.95 18.19
CA GLY A 252 -8.62 -14.62 18.34
C GLY A 252 -7.46 -13.69 17.99
N LEU A 253 -7.56 -12.90 16.93
CA LEU A 253 -6.54 -11.94 16.54
C LEU A 253 -6.36 -10.84 17.60
N LEU A 254 -7.45 -10.31 18.14
CA LEU A 254 -7.40 -9.31 19.20
C LEU A 254 -6.72 -9.86 20.47
N ASN A 255 -7.03 -11.10 20.83
CA ASN A 255 -6.43 -11.73 22.01
C ASN A 255 -4.94 -12.02 21.82
N ALA A 256 -4.44 -12.10 20.59
CA ALA A 256 -3.03 -12.30 20.28
C ALA A 256 -2.21 -11.00 20.32
N VAL A 257 -2.86 -9.84 20.38
CA VAL A 257 -2.18 -8.53 20.46
C VAL A 257 -1.67 -8.34 21.89
N PRO A 258 -0.34 -8.11 22.09
CA PRO A 258 0.24 -7.89 23.41
C PRO A 258 -0.20 -6.57 24.07
#